data_6cf9584cb337870e618592f8594a8fe1
#
_entry.id   6cf9584cb337870e618592f8594a8fe1
#
_cell.length_a   1.000
_cell.length_b   1.000
_cell.length_c   1.000
_cell.angle_alpha   90.00
_cell.angle_beta   90.00
_cell.angle_gamma   90.00
#
_symmetry.space_group_name_H-M   'P 1'
#
loop_
_entity.id
_entity.type
_entity.pdbx_description
1 polymer ?
#
loop_
_entity_poly.entity_id
_entity_poly.type
_entity_poly.pdbx_seq_one_letter_code
_entity_poly.pdbx_strand_id
1 'polypeptide(L)'
;SKKGDLPVDGLILNSPFLDWNFGWFMEKVILPTVAFVGRLFPNLTVQGLGNPNYAYSLLKQYKGEWEFNTNWKMIFGRPKKAGWIKAIQEAQQTVQKGLKLNCPILVISSYKSFPETETWHEEYMTSDIVLDVQDIQKYGEKLGDKVTRDTIPNGIHDLILSQKPYRNDAYQTIFEWLKKQ
;
A
#
# COMPACT_ATOMS: atom_id res chain seq x y z
N SER A 1 -18.03 -5.38 11.25
CA SER A 1 -18.01 -4.17 12.08
C SER A 1 -19.00 -3.15 11.53
N LYS A 2 -19.79 -2.53 12.38
CA LYS A 2 -20.65 -1.42 11.99
C LYS A 2 -19.76 -0.26 11.54
N LYS A 3 -20.03 0.31 10.38
CA LYS A 3 -19.32 1.47 9.87
C LYS A 3 -19.40 2.60 10.92
N GLY A 4 -18.28 3.09 11.39
CA GLY A 4 -18.19 4.29 12.21
C GLY A 4 -17.74 4.09 13.65
N ASP A 5 -18.01 2.97 14.30
CA ASP A 5 -17.65 2.73 15.71
C ASP A 5 -16.45 1.79 15.81
N LEU A 6 -15.27 2.31 15.51
CA LEU A 6 -14.03 1.60 15.83
C LEU A 6 -13.65 1.93 17.29
N PRO A 7 -13.33 0.92 18.14
CA PRO A 7 -12.86 1.14 19.50
C PRO A 7 -11.37 1.55 19.49
N VAL A 8 -11.05 2.63 18.76
CA VAL A 8 -9.70 3.16 18.60
C VAL A 8 -9.73 4.69 18.66
N ASP A 9 -8.73 5.28 19.28
CA ASP A 9 -8.61 6.73 19.46
C ASP A 9 -8.09 7.43 18.20
N GLY A 10 -7.39 6.71 17.31
CA GLY A 10 -6.87 7.21 16.04
C GLY A 10 -6.37 6.09 15.15
N LEU A 11 -6.16 6.41 13.87
CA LEU A 11 -5.70 5.47 12.85
C LEU A 11 -4.54 6.07 12.07
N ILE A 12 -3.43 5.35 11.97
CA ILE A 12 -2.27 5.72 11.15
C ILE A 12 -2.12 4.70 10.04
N LEU A 13 -2.12 5.18 8.80
CA LEU A 13 -2.01 4.37 7.60
C LEU A 13 -0.74 4.75 6.83
N ASN A 14 0.19 3.80 6.74
CA ASN A 14 1.43 3.91 5.98
C ASN A 14 1.24 3.25 4.61
N SER A 15 1.17 4.04 3.57
CA SER A 15 0.96 3.64 2.17
C SER A 15 -0.16 2.61 2.00
N PRO A 16 -1.40 2.92 2.40
CA PRO A 16 -2.50 1.95 2.38
C PRO A 16 -2.87 1.56 0.94
N PHE A 17 -3.16 0.27 0.73
CA PHE A 17 -3.56 -0.29 -0.55
C PHE A 17 -5.04 0.00 -0.86
N LEU A 18 -5.34 1.22 -1.30
CA LEU A 18 -6.71 1.73 -1.51
C LEU A 18 -7.21 1.59 -2.95
N ASP A 19 -6.32 1.37 -3.91
CA ASP A 19 -6.63 1.04 -5.30
C ASP A 19 -5.52 0.19 -5.91
N TRP A 20 -5.83 -0.42 -7.07
CA TRP A 20 -4.85 -1.16 -7.86
C TRP A 20 -3.96 -0.19 -8.65
N ASN A 21 -2.69 -0.51 -8.80
CA ASN A 21 -1.76 0.22 -9.64
C ASN A 21 -1.61 -0.50 -11.00
N PHE A 22 -2.71 -0.56 -11.76
CA PHE A 22 -2.75 -1.20 -13.07
C PHE A 22 -3.35 -0.24 -14.11
N GLY A 23 -3.13 -0.55 -15.40
CA GLY A 23 -3.78 0.17 -16.48
C GLY A 23 -5.28 -0.11 -16.56
N TRP A 24 -6.03 0.81 -17.16
CA TRP A 24 -7.50 0.80 -17.27
C TRP A 24 -8.10 -0.56 -17.68
N PHE A 25 -7.52 -1.23 -18.67
CA PHE A 25 -8.03 -2.52 -19.14
C PHE A 25 -7.96 -3.61 -18.08
N MET A 26 -6.83 -3.67 -17.36
CA MET A 26 -6.65 -4.61 -16.25
C MET A 26 -7.69 -4.36 -15.16
N GLU A 27 -7.88 -3.11 -14.77
CA GLU A 27 -8.78 -2.74 -13.68
C GLU A 27 -10.26 -2.89 -14.03
N LYS A 28 -10.65 -2.54 -15.25
CA LYS A 28 -12.07 -2.52 -15.65
C LYS A 28 -12.57 -3.82 -16.27
N VAL A 29 -11.67 -4.67 -16.77
CA VAL A 29 -12.05 -5.92 -17.46
C VAL A 29 -11.48 -7.14 -16.73
N ILE A 30 -10.16 -7.19 -16.54
CA ILE A 30 -9.51 -8.42 -16.04
C ILE A 30 -9.82 -8.63 -14.55
N LEU A 31 -9.63 -7.63 -13.70
CA LEU A 31 -9.86 -7.77 -12.25
C LEU A 31 -11.30 -8.15 -11.92
N PRO A 32 -12.36 -7.54 -12.50
CA PRO A 32 -13.73 -7.97 -12.27
C PRO A 32 -14.00 -9.41 -12.74
N THR A 33 -13.40 -9.82 -13.86
CA THR A 33 -13.52 -11.20 -14.35
C THR A 33 -12.86 -12.19 -13.39
N VAL A 34 -11.64 -11.89 -12.93
CA VAL A 34 -10.93 -12.70 -11.94
C VAL A 34 -11.69 -12.75 -10.60
N ALA A 35 -12.26 -11.62 -10.16
CA ALA A 35 -13.07 -11.57 -8.96
C ALA A 35 -14.35 -12.41 -9.08
N PHE A 36 -15.00 -12.40 -10.24
CA PHE A 36 -16.13 -13.27 -10.52
C PHE A 36 -15.75 -14.76 -10.46
N VAL A 37 -14.66 -15.14 -11.12
CA VAL A 37 -14.10 -16.51 -11.03
C VAL A 37 -13.75 -16.86 -9.58
N GLY A 38 -13.22 -15.93 -8.81
CA GLY A 38 -12.88 -16.11 -7.40
C GLY A 38 -14.07 -16.42 -6.48
N ARG A 39 -15.31 -16.18 -6.92
CA ARG A 39 -16.51 -16.62 -6.19
C ARG A 39 -16.70 -18.15 -6.25
N LEU A 40 -16.34 -18.75 -7.38
CA LEU A 40 -16.52 -20.17 -7.64
C LEU A 40 -15.26 -20.99 -7.32
N PHE A 41 -14.08 -20.41 -7.61
CA PHE A 41 -12.77 -21.06 -7.48
C PHE A 41 -11.79 -20.16 -6.68
N PRO A 42 -12.01 -19.95 -5.36
CA PRO A 42 -11.23 -18.98 -4.58
C PRO A 42 -9.74 -19.36 -4.49
N ASN A 43 -9.39 -20.62 -4.57
CA ASN A 43 -8.02 -21.12 -4.48
C ASN A 43 -7.27 -21.14 -5.82
N LEU A 44 -7.92 -20.77 -6.93
CA LEU A 44 -7.28 -20.69 -8.24
C LEU A 44 -6.15 -19.66 -8.20
N THR A 45 -4.94 -20.07 -8.59
CA THR A 45 -3.80 -19.14 -8.74
C THR A 45 -3.96 -18.39 -10.06
N VAL A 46 -4.02 -17.07 -9.98
CA VAL A 46 -4.26 -16.17 -11.13
C VAL A 46 -3.05 -15.30 -11.47
N GLN A 47 -2.11 -15.18 -10.55
CA GLN A 47 -0.83 -14.54 -10.77
C GLN A 47 0.26 -15.31 -10.00
N GLY A 48 1.38 -15.55 -10.66
CA GLY A 48 2.55 -16.19 -10.07
C GLY A 48 3.33 -15.26 -9.13
N LEU A 49 4.64 -15.46 -9.09
CA LEU A 49 5.54 -14.62 -8.32
C LEU A 49 5.65 -13.22 -8.94
N GLY A 50 5.93 -12.22 -8.09
CA GLY A 50 6.13 -10.85 -8.51
C GLY A 50 7.59 -10.55 -8.87
N ASN A 51 7.87 -9.26 -9.08
CA ASN A 51 9.22 -8.75 -9.30
C ASN A 51 9.96 -8.59 -7.96
N PRO A 52 11.26 -8.84 -7.87
CA PRO A 52 12.03 -8.75 -6.63
C PRO A 52 12.46 -7.34 -6.24
N ASN A 53 12.31 -6.33 -7.09
CA ASN A 53 12.91 -5.00 -6.92
C ASN A 53 12.53 -4.33 -5.59
N TYR A 54 11.26 -4.46 -5.16
CA TYR A 54 10.87 -3.93 -3.86
C TYR A 54 11.62 -4.62 -2.71
N ALA A 55 11.79 -5.93 -2.75
CA ALA A 55 12.58 -6.64 -1.73
C ALA A 55 14.07 -6.25 -1.80
N TYR A 56 14.61 -6.01 -3.00
CA TYR A 56 15.98 -5.55 -3.19
C TYR A 56 16.22 -4.15 -2.65
N SER A 57 15.24 -3.24 -2.72
CA SER A 57 15.33 -1.92 -2.11
C SER A 57 15.34 -1.96 -0.58
N LEU A 58 14.91 -3.05 0.03
CA LEU A 58 14.88 -3.22 1.49
C LEU A 58 16.10 -3.97 2.04
N LEU A 59 16.51 -5.06 1.37
CA LEU A 59 17.49 -5.99 1.90
C LEU A 59 18.92 -5.47 1.78
N LYS A 60 19.67 -5.50 2.90
CA LYS A 60 21.08 -5.08 2.99
C LYS A 60 22.02 -5.86 2.06
N GLN A 61 21.70 -7.13 1.79
CA GLN A 61 22.47 -7.93 0.84
C GLN A 61 22.33 -7.45 -0.63
N TYR A 62 21.40 -6.54 -0.92
CA TYR A 62 21.22 -5.89 -2.22
C TYR A 62 21.44 -4.38 -2.11
N LYS A 63 20.40 -3.56 -2.00
CA LYS A 63 20.47 -2.09 -2.05
C LYS A 63 19.95 -1.41 -0.77
N GLY A 64 19.26 -2.15 0.10
CA GLY A 64 18.61 -1.62 1.30
C GLY A 64 19.46 -1.66 2.56
N GLU A 65 18.82 -1.39 3.71
CA GLU A 65 19.47 -1.33 5.03
C GLU A 65 19.01 -2.47 5.97
N TRP A 66 18.05 -3.31 5.55
CA TRP A 66 17.36 -4.23 6.43
C TRP A 66 17.79 -5.67 6.28
N GLU A 67 17.76 -6.40 7.39
CA GLU A 67 17.89 -7.85 7.46
C GLU A 67 16.60 -8.44 8.02
N PHE A 68 15.97 -9.34 7.28
CA PHE A 68 14.76 -10.03 7.73
C PHE A 68 14.69 -11.45 7.15
N ASN A 69 13.83 -12.28 7.77
CA ASN A 69 13.63 -13.65 7.33
C ASN A 69 12.84 -13.68 6.01
N THR A 70 13.52 -14.05 4.92
CA THR A 70 12.94 -14.11 3.57
C THR A 70 11.92 -15.24 3.37
N ASN A 71 11.82 -16.21 4.31
CA ASN A 71 10.74 -17.18 4.30
C ASN A 71 9.40 -16.56 4.76
N TRP A 72 9.45 -15.51 5.58
CA TRP A 72 8.26 -14.80 6.04
C TRP A 72 7.89 -13.66 5.10
N LYS A 73 8.83 -12.81 4.73
CA LYS A 73 8.66 -11.78 3.72
C LYS A 73 9.42 -12.18 2.45
N MET A 74 8.74 -12.92 1.57
CA MET A 74 9.35 -13.51 0.38
C MET A 74 9.79 -12.43 -0.62
N ILE A 75 10.99 -12.61 -1.20
CA ILE A 75 11.58 -11.68 -2.18
C ILE A 75 10.66 -11.47 -3.39
N PHE A 76 10.12 -12.54 -3.93
CA PHE A 76 9.23 -12.50 -5.11
C PHE A 76 7.75 -12.40 -4.74
N GLY A 77 7.43 -12.15 -3.47
CA GLY A 77 6.06 -12.17 -2.98
C GLY A 77 5.43 -13.57 -3.05
N ARG A 78 4.12 -13.63 -2.90
CA ARG A 78 3.35 -14.88 -2.93
C ARG A 78 2.46 -14.93 -4.17
N PRO A 79 2.20 -16.12 -4.74
CA PRO A 79 1.18 -16.27 -5.80
C PRO A 79 -0.17 -15.75 -5.31
N LYS A 80 -0.85 -14.98 -6.17
CA LYS A 80 -2.16 -14.40 -5.85
C LYS A 80 -3.27 -15.36 -6.24
N LYS A 81 -4.23 -15.51 -5.33
CA LYS A 81 -5.42 -16.35 -5.51
C LYS A 81 -6.61 -15.51 -5.97
N ALA A 82 -7.48 -16.08 -6.80
CA ALA A 82 -8.66 -15.39 -7.30
C ALA A 82 -9.59 -14.90 -6.17
N GLY A 83 -9.76 -15.69 -5.12
CA GLY A 83 -10.53 -15.29 -3.93
C GLY A 83 -9.92 -14.10 -3.19
N TRP A 84 -8.59 -14.00 -3.13
CA TRP A 84 -7.90 -12.84 -2.55
C TRP A 84 -8.13 -11.59 -3.40
N ILE A 85 -7.98 -11.67 -4.73
CA ILE A 85 -8.26 -10.55 -5.65
C ILE A 85 -9.69 -10.03 -5.43
N LYS A 86 -10.68 -10.96 -5.37
CA LYS A 86 -12.08 -10.62 -5.11
C LYS A 86 -12.24 -9.86 -3.79
N ALA A 87 -11.67 -10.37 -2.70
CA ALA A 87 -11.81 -9.78 -1.38
C ALA A 87 -11.19 -8.37 -1.31
N ILE A 88 -10.02 -8.18 -1.91
CA ILE A 88 -9.35 -6.87 -2.00
C ILE A 88 -10.21 -5.90 -2.83
N GLN A 89 -10.69 -6.31 -4.00
CA GLN A 89 -11.52 -5.45 -4.85
C GLN A 89 -12.79 -4.98 -4.13
N GLU A 90 -13.49 -5.89 -3.43
CA GLU A 90 -14.69 -5.55 -2.65
C GLU A 90 -14.37 -4.59 -1.50
N ALA A 91 -13.23 -4.80 -0.80
CA ALA A 91 -12.78 -3.91 0.27
C ALA A 91 -12.44 -2.52 -0.26
N GLN A 92 -11.66 -2.42 -1.35
CA GLN A 92 -11.30 -1.16 -1.98
C GLN A 92 -12.55 -0.39 -2.47
N GLN A 93 -13.47 -1.06 -3.15
CA GLN A 93 -14.74 -0.44 -3.57
C GLN A 93 -15.54 0.11 -2.38
N THR A 94 -15.47 -0.55 -1.23
CA THR A 94 -16.14 -0.08 0.00
C THR A 94 -15.46 1.19 0.53
N VAL A 95 -14.13 1.22 0.58
CA VAL A 95 -13.36 2.40 0.96
C VAL A 95 -13.60 3.57 0.01
N GLN A 96 -13.53 3.31 -1.30
CA GLN A 96 -13.69 4.31 -2.34
C GLN A 96 -15.07 5.00 -2.35
N LYS A 97 -16.10 4.35 -1.79
CA LYS A 97 -17.43 4.94 -1.54
C LYS A 97 -17.50 5.82 -0.29
N GLY A 98 -16.47 5.79 0.54
CA GLY A 98 -16.40 6.49 1.82
C GLY A 98 -16.79 5.64 3.02
N LEU A 99 -15.93 5.59 4.04
CA LEU A 99 -16.15 4.78 5.26
C LEU A 99 -16.82 5.55 6.38
N LYS A 100 -16.69 6.88 6.45
CA LYS A 100 -17.19 7.76 7.52
C LYS A 100 -16.69 7.33 8.90
N LEU A 101 -15.37 7.09 9.01
CA LEU A 101 -14.75 6.78 10.30
C LEU A 101 -14.76 8.02 11.20
N ASN A 102 -15.09 7.85 12.49
CA ASN A 102 -15.25 8.96 13.43
C ASN A 102 -13.95 9.35 14.14
N CYS A 103 -12.91 8.50 14.12
CA CYS A 103 -11.61 8.78 14.73
C CYS A 103 -10.74 9.69 13.84
N PRO A 104 -9.76 10.40 14.41
CA PRO A 104 -8.70 11.04 13.64
C PRO A 104 -7.91 10.01 12.81
N ILE A 105 -7.53 10.37 11.57
CA ILE A 105 -6.83 9.48 10.67
C ILE A 105 -5.64 10.21 10.09
N LEU A 106 -4.46 9.59 10.14
CA LEU A 106 -3.28 10.00 9.40
C LEU A 106 -3.04 9.04 8.24
N VAL A 107 -2.98 9.56 7.02
CA VAL A 107 -2.57 8.82 5.82
C VAL A 107 -1.24 9.37 5.35
N ILE A 108 -0.19 8.56 5.37
CA ILE A 108 1.13 8.94 4.87
C ILE A 108 1.53 8.04 3.71
N SER A 109 2.24 8.60 2.73
CA SER A 109 2.76 7.88 1.57
C SER A 109 4.09 8.46 1.11
N SER A 110 4.76 7.78 0.19
CA SER A 110 5.84 8.42 -0.58
C SER A 110 5.30 9.67 -1.29
N TYR A 111 6.19 10.61 -1.58
CA TYR A 111 5.86 11.82 -2.36
C TYR A 111 5.55 11.49 -3.83
N LYS A 112 6.19 10.46 -4.39
CA LYS A 112 6.02 10.07 -5.80
C LYS A 112 6.00 8.55 -5.97
N SER A 113 5.32 8.11 -7.02
CA SER A 113 5.42 6.73 -7.54
C SER A 113 6.44 6.65 -8.67
N PHE A 114 6.97 5.46 -8.87
CA PHE A 114 7.80 5.13 -10.04
C PHE A 114 7.41 3.74 -10.56
N PRO A 115 7.23 3.56 -11.89
CA PRO A 115 6.82 2.28 -12.44
C PRO A 115 7.89 1.20 -12.24
N GLU A 116 7.49 0.04 -11.76
CA GLU A 116 8.38 -1.09 -11.64
C GLU A 116 8.61 -1.75 -13.02
N THR A 117 9.89 -1.98 -13.35
CA THR A 117 10.33 -2.67 -14.58
C THR A 117 11.21 -3.89 -14.23
N GLU A 118 11.60 -4.68 -15.21
CA GLU A 118 12.53 -5.80 -15.00
C GLU A 118 13.94 -5.34 -14.65
N THR A 119 14.32 -4.13 -15.10
CA THR A 119 15.64 -3.55 -14.86
C THR A 119 15.62 -2.73 -13.57
N TRP A 120 16.72 -2.79 -12.80
CA TRP A 120 16.88 -1.95 -11.61
C TRP A 120 17.03 -0.47 -11.97
N HIS A 121 16.33 0.40 -11.22
CA HIS A 121 16.44 1.86 -11.26
C HIS A 121 16.72 2.41 -9.86
N GLU A 122 17.57 3.43 -9.78
CA GLU A 122 17.89 4.05 -8.47
C GLU A 122 16.69 4.76 -7.85
N GLU A 123 15.70 5.16 -8.65
CA GLU A 123 14.42 5.71 -8.21
C GLU A 123 13.64 4.77 -7.29
N TYR A 124 13.92 3.46 -7.34
CA TYR A 124 13.31 2.47 -6.43
C TYR A 124 13.68 2.68 -4.96
N MET A 125 14.78 3.41 -4.71
CA MET A 125 15.20 3.78 -3.36
C MET A 125 14.52 5.05 -2.82
N THR A 126 13.78 5.77 -3.67
CA THR A 126 13.23 7.11 -3.34
C THR A 126 11.80 7.31 -3.82
N SER A 127 11.08 6.22 -4.16
CA SER A 127 9.72 6.26 -4.70
C SER A 127 8.90 5.06 -4.26
N ASP A 128 7.58 5.17 -4.30
CA ASP A 128 6.70 4.02 -4.19
C ASP A 128 6.64 3.30 -5.56
N ILE A 129 7.11 2.04 -5.61
CA ILE A 129 7.06 1.18 -6.80
C ILE A 129 5.96 0.12 -6.71
N VAL A 130 5.20 0.14 -5.65
CA VAL A 130 4.14 -0.84 -5.39
C VAL A 130 2.77 -0.26 -5.70
N LEU A 131 2.51 0.99 -5.27
CA LEU A 131 1.23 1.67 -5.40
C LEU A 131 1.37 3.03 -6.09
N ASP A 132 0.26 3.51 -6.65
CA ASP A 132 0.15 4.90 -7.07
C ASP A 132 -0.17 5.79 -5.85
N VAL A 133 0.75 6.70 -5.54
CA VAL A 133 0.59 7.63 -4.41
C VAL A 133 -0.58 8.60 -4.60
N GLN A 134 -0.96 8.90 -5.85
CA GLN A 134 -2.11 9.75 -6.13
C GLN A 134 -3.42 9.06 -5.70
N ASP A 135 -3.53 7.76 -5.92
CA ASP A 135 -4.69 6.99 -5.47
C ASP A 135 -4.71 6.83 -3.95
N ILE A 136 -3.55 6.68 -3.31
CA ILE A 136 -3.45 6.69 -1.83
C ILE A 136 -4.01 8.00 -1.28
N GLN A 137 -3.59 9.14 -1.81
CA GLN A 137 -4.03 10.46 -1.36
C GLN A 137 -5.52 10.70 -1.66
N LYS A 138 -5.99 10.37 -2.86
CA LYS A 138 -7.36 10.52 -3.31
C LYS A 138 -8.37 9.70 -2.50
N TYR A 139 -8.07 8.41 -2.28
CA TYR A 139 -8.97 7.52 -1.57
C TYR A 139 -8.77 7.57 -0.06
N GLY A 140 -7.58 7.96 0.40
CA GLY A 140 -7.33 8.25 1.81
C GLY A 140 -8.26 9.32 2.36
N GLU A 141 -8.55 10.36 1.58
CA GLU A 141 -9.49 11.43 1.94
C GLU A 141 -10.91 10.93 2.23
N LYS A 142 -11.31 9.79 1.63
CA LYS A 142 -12.65 9.23 1.77
C LYS A 142 -12.85 8.35 3.01
N LEU A 143 -11.83 8.20 3.85
CA LEU A 143 -11.90 7.35 5.05
C LEU A 143 -12.77 7.95 6.15
N GLY A 144 -12.81 9.28 6.27
CA GLY A 144 -13.58 9.96 7.32
C GLY A 144 -13.50 11.48 7.21
N ASP A 145 -14.13 12.17 8.16
CA ASP A 145 -14.17 13.65 8.18
C ASP A 145 -12.90 14.27 8.81
N LYS A 146 -12.11 13.47 9.57
CA LYS A 146 -10.91 13.92 10.30
C LYS A 146 -9.66 13.27 9.74
N VAL A 147 -9.41 13.44 8.44
CA VAL A 147 -8.25 12.88 7.75
C VAL A 147 -7.16 13.92 7.57
N THR A 148 -5.98 13.65 8.10
CA THR A 148 -4.73 14.32 7.76
C THR A 148 -3.99 13.47 6.73
N ARG A 149 -3.54 14.09 5.64
CA ARG A 149 -2.75 13.43 4.61
C ARG A 149 -1.39 14.11 4.51
N ASP A 150 -0.34 13.31 4.44
CA ASP A 150 1.02 13.82 4.29
C ASP A 150 1.86 12.91 3.39
N THR A 151 2.95 13.45 2.86
CA THR A 151 3.86 12.72 1.96
C THR A 151 5.31 12.89 2.42
N ILE A 152 6.08 11.82 2.31
CA ILE A 152 7.49 11.80 2.69
C ILE A 152 8.35 11.85 1.41
N PRO A 153 9.07 12.97 1.18
CA PRO A 153 10.03 13.06 0.07
C PRO A 153 11.07 11.94 0.15
N ASN A 154 11.34 11.31 -0.99
CA ASN A 154 12.27 10.18 -1.11
C ASN A 154 11.93 8.95 -0.24
N GLY A 155 10.74 8.87 0.34
CA GLY A 155 10.24 7.66 0.97
C GLY A 155 9.97 6.57 -0.08
N ILE A 156 10.13 5.31 0.31
CA ILE A 156 9.70 4.15 -0.48
C ILE A 156 8.28 3.74 -0.07
N HIS A 157 7.73 2.66 -0.65
CA HIS A 157 6.37 2.20 -0.34
C HIS A 157 6.11 2.05 1.17
N ASP A 158 6.91 1.29 1.89
CA ASP A 158 6.85 1.26 3.36
C ASP A 158 7.80 2.33 3.92
N LEU A 159 7.25 3.47 4.31
CA LEU A 159 8.03 4.63 4.75
C LEU A 159 8.93 4.34 5.93
N ILE A 160 8.51 3.44 6.82
CA ILE A 160 9.28 3.03 8.00
C ILE A 160 10.48 2.16 7.60
N LEU A 161 10.45 1.56 6.42
CA LEU A 161 11.54 0.77 5.86
C LEU A 161 12.43 1.58 4.89
N SER A 162 12.15 2.85 4.66
CA SER A 162 12.99 3.76 3.88
C SER A 162 14.39 3.91 4.47
N GLN A 163 15.32 4.47 3.71
CA GLN A 163 16.63 4.87 4.22
C GLN A 163 16.51 5.80 5.43
N LYS A 164 17.47 5.74 6.33
CA LYS A 164 17.41 6.37 7.65
C LYS A 164 16.95 7.84 7.67
N PRO A 165 17.39 8.76 6.79
CA PRO A 165 16.90 10.14 6.79
C PRO A 165 15.37 10.19 6.58
N TYR A 166 14.87 9.57 5.52
CA TYR A 166 13.46 9.61 5.12
C TYR A 166 12.54 8.84 6.08
N ARG A 167 13.05 7.76 6.69
CA ARG A 167 12.39 7.06 7.79
C ARG A 167 12.23 7.94 9.02
N ASN A 168 13.22 8.76 9.35
CA ASN A 168 13.13 9.70 10.46
C ASN A 168 12.07 10.78 10.19
N ASP A 169 11.97 11.28 8.95
CA ASP A 169 10.92 12.22 8.54
C ASP A 169 9.53 11.58 8.71
N ALA A 170 9.36 10.31 8.33
CA ALA A 170 8.11 9.59 8.55
C ALA A 170 7.76 9.47 10.04
N TYR A 171 8.73 9.13 10.89
CA TYR A 171 8.51 9.10 12.34
C TYR A 171 8.18 10.49 12.90
N GLN A 172 8.87 11.52 12.46
CA GLN A 172 8.60 12.90 12.89
C GLN A 172 7.15 13.28 12.53
N THR A 173 6.73 13.05 11.30
CA THR A 173 5.35 13.30 10.85
C THR A 173 4.33 12.57 11.73
N ILE A 174 4.56 11.29 12.02
CA ILE A 174 3.67 10.49 12.88
C ILE A 174 3.62 11.07 14.29
N PHE A 175 4.75 11.37 14.93
CA PHE A 175 4.79 11.87 16.30
C PHE A 175 4.24 13.29 16.42
N GLU A 176 4.46 14.15 15.42
CA GLU A 176 3.86 15.48 15.39
C GLU A 176 2.34 15.43 15.25
N TRP A 177 1.83 14.48 14.44
CA TRP A 177 0.40 14.25 14.33
C TRP A 177 -0.18 13.73 15.64
N LEU A 178 0.45 12.74 16.28
CA LEU A 178 -0.01 12.18 17.56
C LEU A 178 -0.09 13.23 18.67
N LYS A 179 0.83 14.19 18.72
CA LYS A 179 0.81 15.29 19.72
C LYS A 179 -0.38 16.23 19.58
N LYS A 180 -1.06 16.23 18.44
CA LYS A 180 -2.20 17.11 18.14
C LYS A 180 -3.55 16.43 18.40
N GLN A 181 -3.56 15.14 18.76
CA GLN A 181 -4.76 14.39 19.08
C GLN A 181 -5.07 14.46 20.58
#